data_af5cf617e8c01c8de499a954e6f81485
#
_entry.id   af5cf617e8c01c8de499a954e6f81485
#
_cell.length_a   1.000
_cell.length_b   1.000
_cell.length_c   1.000
_cell.angle_alpha   90.00
_cell.angle_beta   90.00
_cell.angle_gamma   90.00
#
_symmetry.space_group_name_H-M   'P 1'
#
loop_
_entity.id
_entity.type
_entity.pdbx_description
1 polymer ?
#
loop_
_entity_poly.entity_id
_entity_poly.type
_entity_poly.pdbx_seq_one_letter_code
_entity_poly.pdbx_strand_id
1 'polypeptide(L)' 'PEIDPVRRQEALNQLPETFRTPIILYFFEDFSYRDIAEQMELPIGTVMSRLARAKSFLRTRLLSLTAVTIAEDEEEA' A
#
# COMPACT_ATOMS: atom_id res chain seq x y z
N PRO A 1 0.14 -4.50 17.98
CA PRO A 1 0.76 -5.68 17.44
C PRO A 1 1.28 -5.42 16.07
N GLU A 2 2.39 -5.96 15.86
CA GLU A 2 3.04 -5.75 14.66
C GLU A 2 2.88 -6.87 13.73
N ILE A 3 2.86 -6.59 12.46
CA ILE A 3 2.74 -7.62 11.49
C ILE A 3 4.12 -8.16 11.21
N ASP A 4 4.23 -9.47 11.18
CA ASP A 4 5.47 -10.15 10.89
C ASP A 4 6.01 -9.62 9.56
N PRO A 5 7.27 -9.23 9.49
CA PRO A 5 7.83 -8.73 8.23
C PRO A 5 7.70 -9.71 7.08
N VAL A 6 7.77 -11.00 7.35
CA VAL A 6 7.65 -11.99 6.30
C VAL A 6 6.25 -11.95 5.73
N ARG A 7 5.24 -11.85 6.58
CA ARG A 7 3.88 -11.82 6.10
C ARG A 7 3.58 -10.54 5.37
N ARG A 8 4.18 -9.44 5.82
CA ARG A 8 4.00 -8.19 5.14
C ARG A 8 4.60 -8.28 3.75
N GLN A 9 5.77 -8.89 3.63
CA GLN A 9 6.40 -9.03 2.34
C GLN A 9 5.59 -9.94 1.43
N GLU A 10 4.99 -10.98 1.99
CA GLU A 10 4.16 -11.86 1.19
C GLU A 10 2.95 -11.14 0.66
N ALA A 11 2.34 -10.29 1.48
CA ALA A 11 1.19 -9.54 1.04
C ALA A 11 1.57 -8.58 -0.09
N LEU A 12 2.73 -7.95 0.03
CA LEU A 12 3.20 -7.07 -1.02
C LEU A 12 3.43 -7.84 -2.30
N ASN A 13 3.96 -9.04 -2.19
CA ASN A 13 4.24 -9.83 -3.37
C ASN A 13 2.98 -10.27 -4.09
N GLN A 14 1.85 -10.27 -3.41
CA GLN A 14 0.60 -10.64 -4.05
C GLN A 14 -0.05 -9.47 -4.78
N LEU A 15 0.45 -8.26 -4.57
CA LEU A 15 -0.09 -7.12 -5.29
C LEU A 15 0.37 -7.14 -6.74
N PRO A 16 -0.51 -6.79 -7.67
CA PRO A 16 -0.07 -6.57 -9.03
C PRO A 16 0.99 -5.48 -9.05
N GLU A 17 1.90 -5.58 -9.98
CA GLU A 17 3.00 -4.63 -10.03
C GLU A 17 2.51 -3.20 -10.14
N THR A 18 1.41 -2.99 -10.82
CA THR A 18 0.82 -1.66 -10.97
C THR A 18 0.54 -1.00 -9.65
N PHE A 19 0.16 -1.78 -8.64
CA PHE A 19 -0.13 -1.24 -7.33
C PHE A 19 1.05 -1.37 -6.40
N ARG A 20 1.90 -2.37 -6.62
CA ARG A 20 3.02 -2.61 -5.71
C ARG A 20 4.08 -1.53 -5.81
N THR A 21 4.41 -1.07 -7.01
CA THR A 21 5.44 -0.09 -7.18
C THR A 21 5.15 1.21 -6.45
N PRO A 22 3.95 1.81 -6.59
CA PRO A 22 3.69 3.04 -5.85
C PRO A 22 3.76 2.86 -4.34
N ILE A 23 3.31 1.71 -3.85
CA ILE A 23 3.32 1.46 -2.42
C ILE A 23 4.76 1.39 -1.92
N ILE A 24 5.63 0.72 -2.65
CA ILE A 24 7.01 0.60 -2.24
C ILE A 24 7.69 1.95 -2.25
N LEU A 25 7.45 2.74 -3.28
CA LEU A 25 8.05 4.06 -3.35
C LEU A 25 7.59 4.94 -2.21
N TYR A 26 6.33 4.86 -1.86
CA TYR A 26 5.78 5.72 -0.84
C TYR A 26 6.25 5.31 0.56
N PHE A 27 6.16 4.03 0.89
CA PHE A 27 6.42 3.61 2.25
C PHE A 27 7.87 3.24 2.52
N PHE A 28 8.60 2.78 1.53
CA PHE A 28 9.96 2.35 1.78
C PHE A 28 11.01 3.31 1.23
N GLU A 29 10.66 4.11 0.23
CA GLU A 29 11.61 5.03 -0.34
C GLU A 29 11.32 6.47 0.01
N ASP A 30 10.25 6.70 0.78
CA ASP A 30 9.89 8.04 1.24
C ASP A 30 9.58 9.01 0.11
N PHE A 31 9.06 8.52 -0.97
CA PHE A 31 8.65 9.39 -2.08
C PHE A 31 7.34 10.06 -1.74
N SER A 32 7.20 11.33 -2.14
CA SER A 32 5.91 12.00 -2.04
C SER A 32 5.03 11.53 -3.20
N TYR A 33 3.76 11.86 -3.16
CA TYR A 33 2.86 11.54 -4.26
C TYR A 33 3.38 12.13 -5.56
N ARG A 34 3.88 13.37 -5.48
CA ARG A 34 4.38 14.03 -6.67
C ARG A 34 5.63 13.32 -7.19
N ASP A 35 6.50 12.89 -6.29
CA ASP A 35 7.69 12.18 -6.70
C ASP A 35 7.34 10.88 -7.39
N ILE A 36 6.36 10.18 -6.87
CA ILE A 36 5.92 8.94 -7.49
C ILE A 36 5.36 9.20 -8.86
N ALA A 37 4.56 10.26 -8.97
CA ALA A 37 3.96 10.60 -10.26
C ALA A 37 5.02 10.87 -11.30
N GLU A 38 6.06 11.58 -10.90
CA GLU A 38 7.14 11.87 -11.82
C GLU A 38 7.93 10.62 -12.14
N GLN A 39 8.22 9.82 -11.15
CA GLN A 39 9.01 8.62 -11.36
C GLN A 39 8.29 7.64 -12.27
N MET A 40 7.00 7.51 -12.12
CA MET A 40 6.23 6.55 -12.89
C MET A 40 5.62 7.16 -14.14
N GLU A 41 5.79 8.48 -14.31
CA GLU A 41 5.23 9.19 -15.45
C GLU A 41 3.74 9.02 -15.52
N LEU A 42 3.08 9.28 -14.40
CA LEU A 42 1.65 9.16 -14.29
C LEU A 42 1.07 10.44 -13.72
N PRO A 43 -0.20 10.73 -14.00
CA PRO A 43 -0.85 11.86 -13.33
C PRO A 43 -0.91 11.59 -11.84
N ILE A 44 -0.82 12.64 -11.04
CA ILE A 44 -0.81 12.45 -9.59
C ILE A 44 -2.12 11.83 -9.10
N GLY A 45 -3.24 12.15 -9.75
CA GLY A 45 -4.50 11.53 -9.38
C GLY A 45 -4.48 10.03 -9.55
N THR A 46 -3.79 9.55 -10.58
CA THR A 46 -3.67 8.12 -10.80
C THR A 46 -2.82 7.49 -9.70
N VAL A 47 -1.77 8.19 -9.26
CA VAL A 47 -0.94 7.69 -8.18
C VAL A 47 -1.77 7.56 -6.92
N MET A 48 -2.57 8.59 -6.61
CA MET A 48 -3.39 8.57 -5.41
C MET A 48 -4.40 7.44 -5.46
N SER A 49 -5.00 7.23 -6.62
CA SER A 49 -5.97 6.17 -6.77
C SER A 49 -5.31 4.80 -6.61
N ARG A 50 -4.14 4.61 -7.19
CA ARG A 50 -3.45 3.34 -7.08
C ARG A 50 -3.00 3.07 -5.66
N LEU A 51 -2.54 4.11 -4.95
CA LEU A 51 -2.15 3.92 -3.57
C LEU A 51 -3.35 3.55 -2.70
N ALA A 52 -4.50 4.17 -2.96
CA ALA A 52 -5.68 3.85 -2.19
C ALA A 52 -6.09 2.40 -2.40
N ARG A 53 -6.04 1.93 -3.65
CA ARG A 53 -6.42 0.56 -3.93
C ARG A 53 -5.39 -0.41 -3.35
N ALA A 54 -4.12 -0.05 -3.42
CA ALA A 54 -3.08 -0.90 -2.86
C ALA A 54 -3.23 -1.02 -1.36
N LYS A 55 -3.53 0.08 -0.69
CA LYS A 55 -3.73 0.02 0.75
C LYS A 55 -4.92 -0.84 1.10
N SER A 56 -5.98 -0.72 0.33
CA SER A 56 -7.18 -1.50 0.58
C SER A 56 -6.89 -2.99 0.41
N PHE A 57 -6.15 -3.34 -0.64
CA PHE A 57 -5.78 -4.71 -0.89
C PHE A 57 -4.94 -5.25 0.27
N LEU A 58 -3.94 -4.50 0.70
CA LEU A 58 -3.07 -4.93 1.77
C LEU A 58 -3.84 -5.07 3.08
N ARG A 59 -4.74 -4.13 3.34
CA ARG A 59 -5.53 -4.19 4.55
C ARG A 59 -6.33 -5.47 4.59
N THR A 60 -6.97 -5.80 3.48
CA THR A 60 -7.77 -7.01 3.41
C THR A 60 -6.92 -8.25 3.62
N ARG A 61 -5.75 -8.30 2.98
CA ARG A 61 -4.88 -9.44 3.13
C ARG A 61 -4.32 -9.57 4.54
N LEU A 62 -3.88 -8.45 5.09
CA LEU A 62 -3.29 -8.50 6.42
C LEU A 62 -4.35 -8.73 7.48
N LEU A 63 -5.59 -8.38 7.18
CA LEU A 63 -6.67 -8.64 8.08
C LEU A 63 -6.87 -10.09 8.32
N SER A 64 -6.76 -10.87 7.28
CA SER A 64 -6.98 -12.29 7.46
C SER A 64 -5.82 -12.90 8.23
N LEU A 65 -4.73 -12.17 8.39
CA LEU A 65 -3.62 -12.67 9.16
C LEU A 65 -3.65 -12.21 10.59
N THR A 66 -4.14 -10.98 10.80
CA THR A 66 -4.19 -10.49 12.16
C THR A 66 -5.44 -9.72 12.36
N ALA A 67 -6.49 -10.13 12.51
CA ALA A 67 -7.74 -9.44 12.58
C ALA A 67 -7.79 -8.23 13.47
N VAL A 68 -6.76 -7.90 14.12
CA VAL A 68 -6.85 -6.93 15.16
C VAL A 68 -6.75 -5.51 14.80
N THR A 69 -5.99 -5.14 13.87
CA THR A 69 -5.67 -3.78 13.68
C THR A 69 -6.51 -3.06 12.73
N ILE A 70 -7.60 -3.62 12.38
CA ILE A 70 -8.37 -3.08 11.37
C ILE A 70 -9.12 -1.87 11.65
N ALA A 71 -9.64 -1.81 12.83
CA ALA A 71 -10.55 -0.76 13.13
C ALA A 71 -9.93 0.59 12.92
N GLU A 72 -8.68 0.71 13.21
CA GLU A 72 -8.10 1.98 13.10
C GLU A 72 -7.95 2.46 11.73
N ASP A 73 -7.70 1.57 10.82
CA ASP A 73 -7.56 1.97 9.47
C ASP A 73 -8.82 2.45 8.90
N GLU A 74 -9.92 1.90 9.33
CA GLU A 74 -11.14 2.27 8.75
C GLU A 74 -11.53 3.65 9.03
N GLU A 75 -11.08 4.18 10.10
CA GLU A 75 -11.47 5.48 10.41
C GLU A 75 -10.88 6.48 9.52
N GLU A 76 -9.83 6.16 8.87
CA GLU A 76 -9.24 7.10 8.02
C GLU A 76 -9.86 7.18 6.71
N ALA A 77 -10.60 6.24 6.37
CA ALA A 77 -11.25 6.26 5.12
C ALA A 77 -12.36 7.24 5.11
#